data_09700eab73bd53646adda70a4e9e5ead
#
_entry.id   09700eab73bd53646adda70a4e9e5ead
#
_cell.length_a   1.000
_cell.length_b   1.000
_cell.length_c   1.000
_cell.angle_alpha   90.00
_cell.angle_beta   90.00
_cell.angle_gamma   90.00
#
_symmetry.space_group_name_H-M   'P 1'
#
loop_
_entity.id
_entity.type
_entity.pdbx_description
1 polymer ?
#
loop_
_entity_poly.entity_id
_entity_poly.type
_entity_poly.pdbx_seq_one_letter_code
_entity_poly.pdbx_strand_id
1 'polypeptide(L)'
;MKKILFLILTLLLLIGAVTAYILYQKMFSPNVKLKDNKTYLYIRTGSNFNQVVSSLSEQHILINTESFTWLAKKMNYTERIIPGRYEITDNMNNRQLLQLLRSGKQVPIKLTLNNIRT
;
A
#
# COMPACT_ATOMS: atom_id res chain seq x y z
N MET A 1 -2.28 -23.58 -40.55
CA MET A 1 -2.92 -22.39 -40.01
C MET A 1 -3.46 -22.59 -38.63
N LYS A 2 -4.18 -23.66 -38.37
CA LYS A 2 -4.72 -23.90 -37.03
C LYS A 2 -3.63 -24.04 -35.97
N LYS A 3 -2.49 -24.65 -36.32
CA LYS A 3 -1.39 -24.82 -35.38
C LYS A 3 -0.78 -23.50 -34.96
N ILE A 4 -0.63 -22.58 -35.92
CA ILE A 4 -0.08 -21.26 -35.61
C ILE A 4 -1.02 -20.49 -34.73
N LEU A 5 -2.32 -20.55 -35.01
CA LEU A 5 -3.33 -19.89 -34.22
C LEU A 5 -3.33 -20.42 -32.78
N PHE A 6 -3.21 -21.75 -32.65
CA PHE A 6 -3.16 -22.38 -31.34
C PHE A 6 -1.92 -21.95 -30.55
N LEU A 7 -0.76 -21.87 -31.25
CA LEU A 7 0.48 -21.42 -30.61
C LEU A 7 0.38 -19.98 -30.16
N ILE A 8 -0.21 -19.11 -30.97
CA ILE A 8 -0.40 -17.70 -30.61
C ILE A 8 -1.32 -17.59 -29.41
N LEU A 9 -2.39 -18.35 -29.37
CA LEU A 9 -3.33 -18.33 -28.26
C LEU A 9 -2.66 -18.81 -26.98
N THR A 10 -1.87 -19.88 -27.05
CA THR A 10 -1.14 -20.37 -25.90
C THR A 10 -0.14 -19.33 -25.38
N LEU A 11 0.56 -18.68 -26.30
CA LEU A 11 1.52 -17.65 -25.95
C LEU A 11 0.83 -16.47 -25.25
N LEU A 12 -0.32 -16.06 -25.76
CA LEU A 12 -1.09 -14.97 -25.14
C LEU A 12 -1.56 -15.34 -23.74
N LEU A 13 -1.98 -16.59 -23.55
CA LEU A 13 -2.38 -17.05 -22.23
C LEU A 13 -1.21 -17.04 -21.25
N LEU A 14 -0.03 -17.45 -21.69
CA LEU A 14 1.16 -17.43 -20.84
C LEU A 14 1.55 -16.01 -20.45
N ILE A 15 1.51 -15.09 -21.41
CA ILE A 15 1.83 -13.70 -21.14
C ILE A 15 0.82 -13.12 -20.13
N GLY A 16 -0.46 -13.42 -20.33
CA GLY A 16 -1.49 -12.97 -19.40
C GLY A 16 -1.31 -13.52 -18.00
N ALA A 17 -0.97 -14.81 -17.89
CA ALA A 17 -0.76 -15.44 -16.60
C ALA A 17 0.44 -14.85 -15.87
N VAL A 18 1.54 -14.64 -16.59
CA VAL A 18 2.74 -14.03 -16.00
C VAL A 18 2.45 -12.60 -15.55
N THR A 19 1.76 -11.83 -16.38
CA THR A 19 1.40 -10.47 -16.04
C THR A 19 0.51 -10.44 -14.81
N ALA A 20 -0.49 -11.30 -14.75
CA ALA A 20 -1.38 -11.39 -13.60
C ALA A 20 -0.62 -11.74 -12.32
N TYR A 21 0.34 -12.67 -12.44
CA TYR A 21 1.15 -13.06 -11.29
C TYR A 21 1.99 -11.88 -10.77
N ILE A 22 2.60 -11.13 -11.68
CA ILE A 22 3.42 -9.97 -11.30
C ILE A 22 2.55 -8.92 -10.61
N LEU A 23 1.37 -8.65 -11.15
CA LEU A 23 0.45 -7.69 -10.54
C LEU A 23 -0.02 -8.15 -9.17
N TYR A 24 -0.31 -9.43 -9.04
CA TYR A 24 -0.69 -10.01 -7.77
C TYR A 24 0.40 -9.79 -6.72
N GLN A 25 1.66 -10.04 -7.09
CA GLN A 25 2.79 -9.85 -6.21
C GLN A 25 2.89 -8.38 -5.75
N LYS A 26 2.70 -7.44 -6.66
CA LYS A 26 2.75 -6.03 -6.30
C LYS A 26 1.66 -5.62 -5.33
N MET A 27 0.49 -6.25 -5.42
CA MET A 27 -0.64 -5.91 -4.57
C MET A 27 -0.63 -6.61 -3.22
N PHE A 28 -0.17 -7.85 -3.19
CA PHE A 28 -0.35 -8.71 -2.02
C PHE A 28 0.94 -9.17 -1.34
N SER A 29 2.10 -8.97 -1.95
CA SER A 29 3.35 -9.29 -1.27
C SER A 29 3.62 -8.27 -0.18
N PRO A 30 4.18 -8.69 0.96
CA PRO A 30 4.53 -7.74 2.01
C PRO A 30 5.48 -6.68 1.49
N ASN A 31 5.17 -5.43 1.72
CA ASN A 31 6.01 -4.31 1.33
C ASN A 31 6.39 -3.40 2.50
N VAL A 32 5.85 -3.68 3.66
CA VAL A 32 6.21 -2.96 4.89
C VAL A 32 7.18 -3.81 5.69
N LYS A 33 8.32 -3.23 6.02
CA LYS A 33 9.33 -3.90 6.84
C LYS A 33 9.72 -3.00 7.98
N LEU A 34 9.45 -3.44 9.20
CA LEU A 34 9.70 -2.64 10.39
C LEU A 34 10.64 -3.38 11.31
N LYS A 35 11.43 -2.64 12.08
CA LYS A 35 12.30 -3.22 13.10
C LYS A 35 11.48 -3.72 14.27
N ASP A 36 10.45 -2.95 14.62
CA ASP A 36 9.50 -3.32 15.66
C ASP A 36 8.25 -3.88 14.99
N ASN A 37 7.30 -4.37 15.76
CA ASN A 37 6.08 -4.93 15.20
C ASN A 37 5.19 -3.88 14.56
N LYS A 38 5.32 -2.64 14.95
CA LYS A 38 4.49 -1.58 14.42
C LYS A 38 5.20 -0.23 14.51
N THR A 39 4.73 0.71 13.70
CA THR A 39 5.17 2.10 13.78
C THR A 39 3.98 3.00 13.46
N TYR A 40 4.16 4.29 13.62
CA TYR A 40 3.09 5.24 13.35
C TYR A 40 3.52 6.18 12.25
N LEU A 41 2.62 6.42 11.30
CA LEU A 41 2.83 7.42 10.26
C LEU A 41 1.91 8.59 10.55
N TYR A 42 2.48 9.77 10.67
CA TYR A 42 1.70 10.98 10.87
C TYR A 42 1.62 11.75 9.56
N ILE A 43 0.39 11.96 9.09
CA ILE A 43 0.13 12.74 7.87
C ILE A 43 -0.45 14.07 8.30
N ARG A 44 0.28 15.15 8.02
CA ARG A 44 -0.15 16.48 8.40
C ARG A 44 -1.28 16.97 7.49
N THR A 45 -2.13 17.82 8.04
CA THR A 45 -3.17 18.47 7.25
C THR A 45 -2.55 19.23 6.10
N GLY A 46 -3.07 19.05 4.91
CA GLY A 46 -2.54 19.70 3.72
C GLY A 46 -1.41 18.96 3.03
N SER A 47 -1.02 17.78 3.53
CA SER A 47 0.01 16.99 2.88
C SER A 47 -0.47 16.46 1.54
N ASN A 48 0.46 16.39 0.58
CA ASN A 48 0.17 15.77 -0.70
C ASN A 48 0.76 14.37 -0.75
N PHE A 49 0.51 13.65 -1.84
CA PHE A 49 0.97 12.27 -1.97
C PHE A 49 2.50 12.16 -1.91
N ASN A 50 3.21 13.10 -2.54
CA ASN A 50 4.67 13.07 -2.51
C ASN A 50 5.22 13.17 -1.09
N GLN A 51 4.56 13.95 -0.25
CA GLN A 51 4.97 14.08 1.14
C GLN A 51 4.73 12.79 1.91
N VAL A 52 3.63 12.09 1.62
CA VAL A 52 3.36 10.78 2.24
C VAL A 52 4.43 9.78 1.84
N VAL A 53 4.76 9.70 0.55
CA VAL A 53 5.79 8.79 0.06
C VAL A 53 7.15 9.13 0.69
N SER A 54 7.48 10.40 0.75
CA SER A 54 8.74 10.82 1.37
C SER A 54 8.83 10.42 2.83
N SER A 55 7.73 10.56 3.57
CA SER A 55 7.70 10.15 4.98
C SER A 55 7.91 8.65 5.12
N LEU A 56 7.27 7.86 4.27
CA LEU A 56 7.43 6.41 4.29
C LEU A 56 8.86 6.01 3.96
N SER A 57 9.48 6.68 3.00
CA SER A 57 10.86 6.41 2.61
C SER A 57 11.86 6.82 3.69
N GLU A 58 11.66 7.98 4.28
CA GLU A 58 12.55 8.48 5.33
C GLU A 58 12.55 7.58 6.56
N GLN A 59 11.42 7.00 6.88
CA GLN A 59 11.30 6.09 8.01
C GLN A 59 11.66 4.66 7.65
N HIS A 60 12.07 4.42 6.40
CA HIS A 60 12.44 3.09 5.90
C HIS A 60 11.34 2.05 6.11
N ILE A 61 10.10 2.45 5.91
CA ILE A 61 8.95 1.59 6.09
C ILE A 61 8.73 0.66 4.90
N LEU A 62 8.91 1.20 3.68
CA LEU A 62 8.63 0.46 2.46
C LEU A 62 9.85 -0.28 1.94
N ILE A 63 9.63 -1.53 1.52
CA ILE A 63 10.65 -2.32 0.82
C ILE A 63 10.79 -1.82 -0.61
N ASN A 64 9.67 -1.57 -1.28
CA ASN A 64 9.65 -1.12 -2.66
C ASN A 64 8.66 0.05 -2.80
N THR A 65 9.20 1.24 -2.91
CA THR A 65 8.41 2.46 -3.01
C THR A 65 7.66 2.53 -4.34
N GLU A 66 8.26 2.02 -5.41
CA GLU A 66 7.64 2.07 -6.74
C GLU A 66 6.35 1.28 -6.81
N SER A 67 6.32 0.09 -6.23
CA SER A 67 5.11 -0.73 -6.24
C SER A 67 4.00 -0.09 -5.43
N PHE A 68 4.35 0.53 -4.31
CA PHE A 68 3.38 1.26 -3.50
C PHE A 68 2.80 2.44 -4.30
N THR A 69 3.67 3.21 -4.94
CA THR A 69 3.25 4.37 -5.74
C THR A 69 2.34 3.95 -6.90
N TRP A 70 2.71 2.85 -7.56
CA TRP A 70 1.91 2.34 -8.67
C TRP A 70 0.49 1.98 -8.21
N LEU A 71 0.38 1.24 -7.12
CA LEU A 71 -0.95 0.83 -6.62
C LEU A 71 -1.73 2.01 -6.07
N ALA A 72 -1.05 2.96 -5.44
CA ALA A 72 -1.70 4.16 -4.93
C ALA A 72 -2.38 4.94 -6.04
N LYS A 73 -1.71 5.06 -7.19
CA LYS A 73 -2.30 5.72 -8.35
C LYS A 73 -3.50 4.93 -8.88
N LYS A 74 -3.40 3.61 -8.91
CA LYS A 74 -4.50 2.76 -9.37
C LYS A 74 -5.71 2.85 -8.46
N MET A 75 -5.50 3.05 -7.18
CA MET A 75 -6.58 3.17 -6.20
C MET A 75 -7.03 4.61 -5.98
N ASN A 76 -6.49 5.56 -6.74
CA ASN A 76 -6.79 7.01 -6.63
C ASN A 76 -6.47 7.59 -5.26
N TYR A 77 -5.55 6.99 -4.54
CA TYR A 77 -5.13 7.52 -3.24
C TYR A 77 -4.43 8.87 -3.40
N THR A 78 -3.77 9.10 -4.55
CA THR A 78 -3.05 10.36 -4.79
C THR A 78 -3.95 11.58 -4.72
N GLU A 79 -5.25 11.40 -4.95
CA GLU A 79 -6.22 12.48 -4.91
C GLU A 79 -6.97 12.55 -3.60
N ARG A 80 -6.68 11.65 -2.67
CA ARG A 80 -7.49 11.54 -1.47
C ARG A 80 -6.63 11.27 -0.25
N ILE A 81 -5.78 12.23 0.07
CA ILE A 81 -4.90 12.13 1.24
C ILE A 81 -5.68 12.56 2.47
N ILE A 82 -5.80 11.66 3.44
CA ILE A 82 -6.53 11.93 4.66
C ILE A 82 -5.51 12.13 5.79
N PRO A 83 -5.47 13.32 6.40
CA PRO A 83 -4.51 13.57 7.47
C PRO A 83 -4.86 12.77 8.73
N GLY A 84 -3.85 12.53 9.53
CA GLY A 84 -4.03 11.83 10.79
C GLY A 84 -2.83 10.98 11.14
N ARG A 85 -2.94 10.28 12.25
CA ARG A 85 -1.91 9.37 12.71
C ARG A 85 -2.37 7.94 12.49
N TYR A 86 -1.59 7.19 11.72
CA TYR A 86 -1.95 5.81 11.34
C TYR A 86 -0.97 4.82 11.95
N GLU A 87 -1.49 3.72 12.45
CA GLU A 87 -0.66 2.64 12.96
C GLU A 87 -0.37 1.66 11.83
N ILE A 88 0.90 1.51 11.51
CA ILE A 88 1.36 0.63 10.45
C ILE A 88 2.00 -0.59 11.12
N THR A 89 1.58 -1.79 10.72
CA THR A 89 2.11 -3.03 11.27
C THR A 89 3.09 -3.67 10.30
N ASP A 90 4.01 -4.46 10.84
CA ASP A 90 4.99 -5.15 10.02
C ASP A 90 4.30 -6.14 9.06
N ASN A 91 4.92 -6.36 7.92
CA ASN A 91 4.44 -7.29 6.89
C ASN A 91 3.12 -6.91 6.21
N MET A 92 2.70 -5.66 6.28
CA MET A 92 1.56 -5.22 5.48
C MET A 92 1.93 -5.21 4.00
N ASN A 93 0.98 -5.59 3.15
CA ASN A 93 1.18 -5.42 1.71
C ASN A 93 0.70 -4.02 1.29
N ASN A 94 0.95 -3.67 0.03
CA ASN A 94 0.58 -2.36 -0.48
C ASN A 94 -0.93 -2.10 -0.36
N ARG A 95 -1.72 -3.11 -0.65
CA ARG A 95 -3.17 -2.96 -0.59
C ARG A 95 -3.66 -2.69 0.82
N GLN A 96 -3.15 -3.44 1.79
CA GLN A 96 -3.51 -3.24 3.19
C GLN A 96 -3.12 -1.85 3.69
N LEU A 97 -1.92 -1.42 3.35
CA LEU A 97 -1.44 -0.09 3.73
C LEU A 97 -2.30 1.00 3.12
N LEU A 98 -2.58 0.89 1.81
CA LEU A 98 -3.41 1.89 1.14
C LEU A 98 -4.84 1.90 1.65
N GLN A 99 -5.40 0.75 1.96
CA GLN A 99 -6.74 0.69 2.54
C GLN A 99 -6.77 1.38 3.90
N LEU A 100 -5.74 1.17 4.71
CA LEU A 100 -5.64 1.84 6.00
C LEU A 100 -5.60 3.36 5.83
N LEU A 101 -4.75 3.85 4.94
CA LEU A 101 -4.60 5.30 4.72
C LEU A 101 -5.82 5.92 4.08
N ARG A 102 -6.49 5.20 3.19
CA ARG A 102 -7.69 5.70 2.52
C ARG A 102 -8.92 5.68 3.40
N SER A 103 -8.98 4.75 4.35
CA SER A 103 -10.16 4.61 5.20
C SER A 103 -10.24 5.70 6.27
N GLY A 104 -9.14 6.36 6.53
CA GLY A 104 -9.10 7.34 7.59
C GLY A 104 -9.15 6.73 8.99
N LYS A 105 -8.85 5.43 9.11
CA LYS A 105 -8.84 4.76 10.41
C LYS A 105 -7.60 5.16 11.19
N GLN A 106 -7.65 6.32 11.73
CA GLN A 106 -6.55 6.87 12.51
C GLN A 106 -6.56 6.28 13.91
N VAL A 107 -5.39 6.30 14.53
CA VAL A 107 -5.30 5.96 15.95
C VAL A 107 -5.90 7.10 16.74
N PRO A 108 -6.94 6.87 17.55
CA PRO A 108 -7.56 7.94 18.32
C PRO A 108 -6.62 8.46 19.40
N ILE A 109 -6.39 9.74 19.39
CA ILE A 109 -5.52 10.37 20.36
C ILE A 109 -6.19 10.42 21.72
N LYS A 110 -7.49 10.49 21.73
CA LYS A 110 -8.22 10.58 22.93
C LYS A 110 -8.29 9.36 23.78
N LEU A 111 -7.93 8.25 23.32
CA LEU A 111 -8.06 7.04 24.04
C LEU A 111 -7.36 7.02 25.32
N THR A 112 -6.78 7.94 25.53
CA THR A 112 -6.24 8.00 26.77
C THR A 112 -7.24 8.38 27.78
N LEU A 113 -8.05 8.18 27.86
CA LEU A 113 -8.77 8.59 28.74
C LEU A 113 -9.57 7.67 29.31
N ASN A 114 -9.79 7.56 28.94
CA ASN A 114 -10.41 7.09 29.19
C ASN A 114 -10.26 6.24 29.53
N ASN A 115 -10.21 6.02 29.58
CA ASN A 115 -10.15 5.43 29.83
C ASN A 115 -9.82 5.24 30.38
N ILE A 116 -9.80 5.58 30.69
CA ILE A 116 -9.78 5.64 31.16
C ILE A 116 -10.20 5.70 31.58
N ARG A 117 -10.77 5.95 31.91
CA ARG A 117 -11.41 6.04 32.27
C ARG A 117 -11.62 5.74 32.51
N THR A 118 -11.86 5.81 32.70
CA THR A 118 -12.21 5.61 32.90
C THR A 118 -12.34 5.43 32.97
#